data_43541270f5b3598e0f3f1fc40f034706
#
_entry.id   43541270f5b3598e0f3f1fc40f034706
#
_cell.length_a   1.000
_cell.length_b   1.000
_cell.length_c   1.000
_cell.angle_alpha   90.00
_cell.angle_beta   90.00
_cell.angle_gamma   90.00
#
_symmetry.space_group_name_H-M   'P 1'
#
loop_
_entity.id
_entity.type
_entity.pdbx_description
1 polymer ?
#
loop_
_entity_poly.entity_id
_entity_poly.type
_entity_poly.pdbx_seq_one_letter_code
_entity_poly.pdbx_strand_id
1 'polypeptide(L)'
;MARPIDRGRARVLVIGVGGLGCPALLTLVHAGVRRIALCDDDVVDRTNLHRQILFSDADADAGAPKLQAAARALRRIAPEVDVVLHETRFLPGNAATLAREADVVLEGSDNFATKFLAADACALAGVPVVHASAVRWIGTALSVDGAGRPCYRCLFEDVLPEGDAPNCAEAGVMGPVVGVVAAAQADLAL
;
A
#
# COMPACT_ATOMS: atom_id res chain seq x y z
N MET A 1 12.04 20.07 -6.72
CA MET A 1 11.40 19.54 -5.50
C MET A 1 9.92 19.46 -5.75
N ALA A 2 9.32 18.31 -5.54
CA ALA A 2 7.86 18.16 -5.59
C ALA A 2 7.22 19.04 -4.50
N ARG A 3 6.07 19.59 -4.78
CA ARG A 3 5.32 20.40 -3.81
C ARG A 3 4.71 19.46 -2.77
N PRO A 4 4.87 19.72 -1.46
CA PRO A 4 4.24 18.88 -0.44
C PRO A 4 2.72 18.87 -0.64
N ILE A 5 2.09 17.71 -0.44
CA ILE A 5 0.64 17.57 -0.57
C ILE A 5 -0.08 18.26 0.59
N ASP A 6 -1.27 18.79 0.33
CA ASP A 6 -2.16 19.24 1.41
C ASP A 6 -2.77 18.00 2.10
N ARG A 7 -2.18 17.61 3.23
CA ARG A 7 -2.51 16.38 3.97
C ARG A 7 -3.99 16.27 4.35
N GLY A 8 -4.64 17.40 4.66
CA GLY A 8 -6.05 17.42 5.03
C GLY A 8 -7.01 17.23 3.83
N ARG A 9 -6.55 17.51 2.62
CA ARG A 9 -7.35 17.47 1.39
C ARG A 9 -6.95 16.35 0.44
N ALA A 10 -5.69 15.92 0.50
CA ALA A 10 -5.17 14.89 -0.39
C ALA A 10 -5.93 13.57 -0.23
N ARG A 11 -6.24 12.96 -1.36
CA ARG A 11 -6.82 11.63 -1.47
C ARG A 11 -5.68 10.63 -1.69
N VAL A 12 -5.49 9.74 -0.74
CA VAL A 12 -4.44 8.73 -0.80
C VAL A 12 -5.06 7.37 -1.10
N LEU A 13 -4.63 6.71 -2.16
CA LEU A 13 -4.98 5.32 -2.43
C LEU A 13 -3.88 4.42 -1.88
N VAL A 14 -4.26 3.43 -1.08
CA VAL A 14 -3.34 2.37 -0.60
C VAL A 14 -3.73 1.05 -1.23
N ILE A 15 -2.82 0.49 -2.03
CA ILE A 15 -2.95 -0.82 -2.67
C ILE A 15 -2.24 -1.85 -1.80
N GLY A 16 -2.99 -2.82 -1.28
CA GLY A 16 -2.51 -3.82 -0.34
C GLY A 16 -2.53 -3.33 1.11
N VAL A 17 -3.45 -3.86 1.91
CA VAL A 17 -3.59 -3.58 3.36
C VAL A 17 -2.95 -4.72 4.17
N GLY A 18 -1.74 -5.07 3.78
CA GLY A 18 -0.91 -6.10 4.40
C GLY A 18 0.14 -5.53 5.36
N GLY A 19 1.30 -6.17 5.37
CA GLY A 19 2.41 -5.80 6.26
C GLY A 19 2.91 -4.37 6.04
N LEU A 20 3.01 -3.91 4.79
CA LEU A 20 3.40 -2.54 4.46
C LEU A 20 2.23 -1.56 4.61
N GLY A 21 1.03 -1.92 4.13
CA GLY A 21 -0.14 -1.05 4.20
C GLY A 21 -0.55 -0.69 5.62
N CYS A 22 -0.52 -1.63 6.57
CA CYS A 22 -0.92 -1.36 7.95
C CYS A 22 -0.08 -0.26 8.63
N PRO A 23 1.26 -0.33 8.69
CA PRO A 23 2.05 0.75 9.29
C PRO A 23 2.02 2.05 8.47
N ALA A 24 1.94 1.97 7.13
CA ALA A 24 1.81 3.15 6.29
C ALA A 24 0.52 3.92 6.61
N LEU A 25 -0.61 3.22 6.75
CA LEU A 25 -1.89 3.81 7.13
C LEU A 25 -1.84 4.52 8.49
N LEU A 26 -1.18 3.92 9.49
CA LEU A 26 -0.95 4.56 10.78
C LEU A 26 -0.15 5.86 10.62
N THR A 27 0.93 5.82 9.86
CA THR A 27 1.77 6.99 9.59
C THR A 27 0.96 8.09 8.90
N LEU A 28 0.17 7.77 7.87
CA LEU A 28 -0.66 8.71 7.11
C LEU A 28 -1.69 9.41 8.01
N VAL A 29 -2.45 8.66 8.83
CA VAL A 29 -3.47 9.28 9.69
C VAL A 29 -2.88 10.14 10.79
N HIS A 30 -1.74 9.73 11.38
CA HIS A 30 -1.01 10.55 12.35
C HIS A 30 -0.39 11.80 11.72
N ALA A 31 0.01 11.73 10.45
CA ALA A 31 0.49 12.89 9.70
C ALA A 31 -0.63 13.87 9.27
N GLY A 32 -1.90 13.51 9.51
CA GLY A 32 -3.04 14.37 9.23
C GLY A 32 -3.77 14.10 7.92
N VAL A 33 -3.47 12.98 7.23
CA VAL A 33 -4.26 12.56 6.06
C VAL A 33 -5.66 12.16 6.50
N ARG A 34 -6.68 12.67 5.78
CA ARG A 34 -8.10 12.49 6.15
C ARG A 34 -8.93 11.76 5.10
N ARG A 35 -8.43 11.59 3.89
CA ARG A 35 -9.15 10.92 2.80
C ARG A 35 -8.30 9.77 2.28
N ILE A 36 -8.70 8.56 2.59
CA ILE A 36 -7.95 7.34 2.28
C ILE A 36 -8.85 6.35 1.55
N ALA A 37 -8.44 5.91 0.38
CA ALA A 37 -9.04 4.79 -0.31
C ALA A 37 -8.17 3.54 -0.11
N LEU A 38 -8.78 2.40 0.16
CA LEU A 38 -8.10 1.12 0.37
C LEU A 38 -8.51 0.15 -0.71
N CYS A 39 -7.55 -0.58 -1.28
CA CYS A 39 -7.80 -1.62 -2.28
C CYS A 39 -7.11 -2.93 -1.85
N ASP A 40 -7.92 -3.93 -1.50
CA ASP A 40 -7.49 -5.28 -1.08
C ASP A 40 -8.69 -6.22 -1.14
N ASP A 41 -8.49 -7.52 -1.37
CA ASP A 41 -9.57 -8.52 -1.40
C ASP A 41 -9.40 -9.66 -0.39
N ASP A 42 -8.36 -9.57 0.45
CA ASP A 42 -8.01 -10.60 1.41
C ASP A 42 -8.79 -10.52 2.73
N VAL A 43 -8.71 -11.62 3.47
CA VAL A 43 -9.15 -11.69 4.87
C VAL A 43 -7.96 -11.65 5.83
N VAL A 44 -8.23 -11.32 7.08
CA VAL A 44 -7.22 -11.33 8.15
C VAL A 44 -6.84 -12.77 8.46
N ASP A 45 -5.54 -13.03 8.46
CA ASP A 45 -4.97 -14.33 8.82
C ASP A 45 -4.04 -14.19 10.02
N ARG A 46 -4.17 -15.10 11.00
CA ARG A 46 -3.40 -15.12 12.25
C ARG A 46 -1.89 -15.16 12.00
N THR A 47 -1.44 -15.88 10.97
CA THR A 47 -0.02 -16.00 10.62
C THR A 47 0.61 -14.67 10.23
N ASN A 48 -0.20 -13.68 9.87
CA ASN A 48 0.23 -12.37 9.40
C ASN A 48 0.25 -11.29 10.48
N LEU A 49 -0.35 -11.54 11.66
CA LEU A 49 -0.52 -10.53 12.72
C LEU A 49 0.80 -9.94 13.23
N HIS A 50 1.89 -10.69 13.17
CA HIS A 50 3.22 -10.23 13.58
C HIS A 50 3.74 -9.02 12.77
N ARG A 51 3.13 -8.71 11.60
CA ARG A 51 3.48 -7.57 10.74
C ARG A 51 2.28 -6.75 10.27
N GLN A 52 1.06 -7.26 10.40
CA GLN A 52 -0.19 -6.56 10.01
C GLN A 52 -0.85 -5.95 11.25
N ILE A 53 -0.21 -4.94 11.81
CA ILE A 53 -0.43 -4.40 13.15
C ILE A 53 -1.76 -3.65 13.37
N LEU A 54 -2.56 -3.45 12.33
CA LEU A 54 -3.91 -2.89 12.44
C LEU A 54 -4.95 -3.94 12.90
N PHE A 55 -4.62 -5.22 12.76
CA PHE A 55 -5.54 -6.31 12.98
C PHE A 55 -5.32 -6.98 14.33
N SER A 56 -6.36 -7.61 14.85
CA SER A 56 -6.37 -8.33 16.11
C SER A 56 -6.58 -9.84 15.91
N ASP A 57 -6.32 -10.61 16.98
CA ASP A 57 -6.67 -12.04 17.02
C ASP A 57 -8.15 -12.28 16.76
N ALA A 58 -9.04 -11.40 17.27
CA ALA A 58 -10.48 -11.51 17.04
C ALA A 58 -10.85 -11.29 15.56
N ASP A 59 -10.14 -10.40 14.84
CA ASP A 59 -10.34 -10.23 13.41
C ASP A 59 -9.92 -11.49 12.63
N ALA A 60 -8.82 -12.13 13.04
CA ALA A 60 -8.34 -13.37 12.44
C ALA A 60 -9.29 -14.54 12.71
N ASP A 61 -9.78 -14.69 13.95
CA ASP A 61 -10.73 -15.74 14.33
C ASP A 61 -12.07 -15.61 13.60
N ALA A 62 -12.47 -14.38 13.29
CA ALA A 62 -13.68 -14.08 12.51
C ALA A 62 -13.46 -14.20 10.99
N GLY A 63 -12.24 -14.39 10.50
CA GLY A 63 -11.93 -14.31 9.06
C GLY A 63 -12.36 -12.97 8.45
N ALA A 64 -12.19 -11.88 9.20
CA ALA A 64 -12.69 -10.56 8.82
C ALA A 64 -12.01 -10.06 7.54
N PRO A 65 -12.75 -9.45 6.58
CA PRO A 65 -12.13 -8.77 5.45
C PRO A 65 -11.13 -7.71 5.94
N LYS A 66 -9.90 -7.69 5.39
CA LYS A 66 -8.84 -6.76 5.80
C LYS A 66 -9.30 -5.32 5.75
N LEU A 67 -10.02 -4.93 4.70
CA LEU A 67 -10.49 -3.55 4.53
C LEU A 67 -11.44 -3.12 5.65
N GLN A 68 -12.37 -3.99 6.03
CA GLN A 68 -13.33 -3.72 7.10
C GLN A 68 -12.63 -3.59 8.46
N ALA A 69 -11.67 -4.49 8.74
CA ALA A 69 -10.88 -4.45 9.97
C ALA A 69 -10.00 -3.18 10.03
N ALA A 70 -9.32 -2.84 8.92
CA ALA A 70 -8.52 -1.62 8.81
C ALA A 70 -9.36 -0.36 9.02
N ALA A 71 -10.51 -0.24 8.36
CA ALA A 71 -11.39 0.92 8.51
C ALA A 71 -11.87 1.09 9.96
N ARG A 72 -12.22 0.01 10.65
CA ARG A 72 -12.56 0.04 12.08
C ARG A 72 -11.38 0.54 12.93
N ALA A 73 -10.17 0.03 12.66
CA ALA A 73 -8.97 0.42 13.39
C ALA A 73 -8.63 1.90 13.17
N LEU A 74 -8.66 2.36 11.92
CA LEU A 74 -8.36 3.76 11.56
C LEU A 74 -9.35 4.75 12.19
N ARG A 75 -10.66 4.45 12.17
CA ARG A 75 -11.69 5.30 12.80
C ARG A 75 -11.57 5.40 14.32
N ARG A 76 -10.99 4.40 14.99
CA ARG A 76 -10.68 4.49 16.43
C ARG A 76 -9.51 5.43 16.70
N ILE A 77 -8.56 5.53 15.79
CA ILE A 77 -7.35 6.36 15.93
C ILE A 77 -7.62 7.79 15.48
N ALA A 78 -8.31 7.94 14.36
CA ALA A 78 -8.66 9.23 13.75
C ALA A 78 -10.15 9.19 13.33
N PRO A 79 -11.08 9.55 14.23
CA PRO A 79 -12.52 9.48 13.96
C PRO A 79 -12.98 10.29 12.74
N GLU A 80 -12.23 11.32 12.39
CA GLU A 80 -12.47 12.22 11.27
C GLU A 80 -11.96 11.68 9.91
N VAL A 81 -11.31 10.50 9.90
CA VAL A 81 -10.81 9.93 8.64
C VAL A 81 -11.97 9.39 7.80
N ASP A 82 -12.02 9.82 6.55
CA ASP A 82 -12.91 9.28 5.53
C ASP A 82 -12.19 8.12 4.82
N VAL A 83 -12.75 6.92 4.95
CA VAL A 83 -12.16 5.69 4.39
C VAL A 83 -13.11 5.09 3.37
N VAL A 84 -12.68 5.06 2.11
CA VAL A 84 -13.37 4.39 0.99
C VAL A 84 -12.77 3.01 0.80
N LEU A 85 -13.62 1.98 0.68
CA LEU A 85 -13.21 0.58 0.56
C LEU A 85 -13.49 0.07 -0.85
N HIS A 86 -12.44 -0.41 -1.52
CA HIS A 86 -12.52 -1.12 -2.79
C HIS A 86 -12.20 -2.60 -2.53
N GLU A 87 -13.21 -3.37 -2.19
CA GLU A 87 -13.10 -4.82 -1.90
C GLU A 87 -12.86 -5.61 -3.19
N THR A 88 -11.71 -5.40 -3.79
CA THR A 88 -11.30 -6.00 -5.06
C THR A 88 -9.79 -6.01 -5.16
N ARG A 89 -9.25 -6.90 -5.99
CA ARG A 89 -7.85 -6.84 -6.41
C ARG A 89 -7.63 -5.62 -7.31
N PHE A 90 -6.41 -5.10 -7.27
CA PHE A 90 -5.96 -4.09 -8.22
C PHE A 90 -5.61 -4.78 -9.54
N LEU A 91 -6.48 -4.64 -10.53
CA LEU A 91 -6.45 -5.37 -11.81
C LEU A 91 -6.47 -4.40 -13.00
N PRO A 92 -6.07 -4.81 -14.21
CA PRO A 92 -6.09 -3.94 -15.39
C PRO A 92 -7.44 -3.27 -15.67
N GLY A 93 -8.55 -3.94 -15.30
CA GLY A 93 -9.91 -3.41 -15.52
C GLY A 93 -10.31 -2.25 -14.58
N ASN A 94 -9.65 -2.09 -13.43
CA ASN A 94 -9.97 -1.04 -12.45
C ASN A 94 -8.81 -0.10 -12.14
N ALA A 95 -7.58 -0.48 -12.44
CA ALA A 95 -6.36 0.21 -12.03
C ALA A 95 -6.33 1.70 -12.43
N ALA A 96 -6.63 2.00 -13.68
CA ALA A 96 -6.61 3.37 -14.18
C ALA A 96 -7.70 4.25 -13.54
N THR A 97 -8.86 3.68 -13.22
CA THR A 97 -9.95 4.39 -12.55
C THR A 97 -9.56 4.71 -11.12
N LEU A 98 -9.11 3.70 -10.35
CA LEU A 98 -8.69 3.88 -8.97
C LEU A 98 -7.52 4.87 -8.84
N ALA A 99 -6.53 4.79 -9.75
CA ALA A 99 -5.41 5.73 -9.75
C ALA A 99 -5.86 7.19 -9.99
N ARG A 100 -6.79 7.44 -10.92
CA ARG A 100 -7.28 8.80 -11.21
C ARG A 100 -8.07 9.44 -10.06
N GLU A 101 -8.62 8.65 -9.17
CA GLU A 101 -9.36 9.13 -8.00
C GLU A 101 -8.44 9.58 -6.85
N ALA A 102 -7.14 9.30 -6.95
CA ALA A 102 -6.14 9.62 -5.95
C ALA A 102 -5.26 10.80 -6.36
N ASP A 103 -4.72 11.51 -5.39
CA ASP A 103 -3.68 12.53 -5.57
C ASP A 103 -2.27 11.91 -5.40
N VAL A 104 -2.18 10.78 -4.70
CA VAL A 104 -0.99 9.93 -4.59
C VAL A 104 -1.40 8.47 -4.29
N VAL A 105 -0.62 7.53 -4.79
CA VAL A 105 -0.83 6.09 -4.57
C VAL A 105 0.33 5.51 -3.75
N LEU A 106 0.02 4.74 -2.71
CA LEU A 106 0.97 3.88 -2.01
C LEU A 106 0.74 2.43 -2.46
N GLU A 107 1.75 1.85 -3.05
CA GLU A 107 1.74 0.46 -3.52
C GLU A 107 2.54 -0.41 -2.56
N GLY A 108 1.88 -1.28 -1.82
CA GLY A 108 2.44 -2.16 -0.79
C GLY A 108 2.05 -3.63 -0.97
N SER A 109 1.72 -4.06 -2.20
CA SER A 109 1.45 -5.46 -2.50
C SER A 109 2.73 -6.31 -2.43
N ASP A 110 2.57 -7.60 -2.34
CA ASP A 110 3.65 -8.58 -2.26
C ASP A 110 3.94 -9.29 -3.58
N ASN A 111 3.33 -8.83 -4.68
CA ASN A 111 3.51 -9.45 -5.99
C ASN A 111 3.95 -8.42 -7.06
N PHE A 112 4.81 -8.87 -7.96
CA PHE A 112 5.38 -8.03 -9.02
C PHE A 112 4.34 -7.56 -10.03
N ALA A 113 3.35 -8.39 -10.36
CA ALA A 113 2.31 -8.02 -11.33
C ALA A 113 1.55 -6.76 -10.90
N THR A 114 1.16 -6.66 -9.64
CA THR A 114 0.51 -5.47 -9.09
C THR A 114 1.45 -4.26 -9.07
N LYS A 115 2.75 -4.45 -8.78
CA LYS A 115 3.73 -3.36 -8.78
C LYS A 115 3.90 -2.74 -10.16
N PHE A 116 4.09 -3.57 -11.18
CA PHE A 116 4.19 -3.10 -12.56
C PHE A 116 2.89 -2.45 -13.04
N LEU A 117 1.75 -3.06 -12.72
CA LEU A 117 0.44 -2.50 -13.07
C LEU A 117 0.21 -1.13 -12.41
N ALA A 118 0.58 -0.98 -11.14
CA ALA A 118 0.46 0.29 -10.43
C ALA A 118 1.36 1.37 -11.04
N ALA A 119 2.61 1.03 -11.40
CA ALA A 119 3.51 1.95 -12.10
C ALA A 119 2.91 2.43 -13.42
N ASP A 120 2.41 1.51 -14.25
CA ASP A 120 1.82 1.83 -15.55
C ASP A 120 0.52 2.65 -15.40
N ALA A 121 -0.39 2.22 -14.52
CA ALA A 121 -1.68 2.89 -14.31
C ALA A 121 -1.50 4.30 -13.75
N CYS A 122 -0.58 4.49 -12.80
CA CYS A 122 -0.29 5.80 -12.22
C CYS A 122 0.36 6.73 -13.23
N ALA A 123 1.33 6.25 -14.02
CA ALA A 123 1.94 7.05 -15.10
C ALA A 123 0.88 7.48 -16.14
N LEU A 124 -0.02 6.58 -16.56
CA LEU A 124 -1.11 6.90 -17.48
C LEU A 124 -2.14 7.86 -16.87
N ALA A 125 -2.35 7.79 -15.56
CA ALA A 125 -3.25 8.70 -14.83
C ALA A 125 -2.61 10.06 -14.52
N GLY A 126 -1.29 10.20 -14.64
CA GLY A 126 -0.56 11.40 -14.21
C GLY A 126 -0.45 11.52 -12.69
N VAL A 127 -0.57 10.42 -11.94
CA VAL A 127 -0.60 10.39 -10.48
C VAL A 127 0.71 9.80 -9.94
N PRO A 128 1.35 10.44 -8.96
CA PRO A 128 2.55 9.89 -8.34
C PRO A 128 2.24 8.60 -7.57
N VAL A 129 3.20 7.67 -7.56
CA VAL A 129 3.12 6.43 -6.80
C VAL A 129 4.37 6.19 -5.99
N VAL A 130 4.21 5.71 -4.77
CA VAL A 130 5.32 5.26 -3.93
C VAL A 130 5.22 3.75 -3.79
N HIS A 131 6.15 3.05 -4.43
CA HIS A 131 6.30 1.61 -4.29
C HIS A 131 7.08 1.26 -3.04
N ALA A 132 6.68 0.20 -2.36
CA ALA A 132 7.44 -0.38 -1.27
C ALA A 132 7.51 -1.90 -1.37
N SER A 133 8.62 -2.48 -0.94
CA SER A 133 8.75 -3.91 -0.77
C SER A 133 9.64 -4.23 0.43
N ALA A 134 9.40 -5.39 1.05
CA ALA A 134 10.22 -5.89 2.15
C ALA A 134 10.31 -7.41 2.07
N VAL A 135 11.54 -7.93 2.06
CA VAL A 135 11.83 -9.37 2.04
C VAL A 135 12.97 -9.63 3.02
N ARG A 136 12.78 -10.56 3.96
CA ARG A 136 13.75 -10.87 5.01
C ARG A 136 14.15 -9.61 5.80
N TRP A 137 15.41 -9.17 5.65
CA TRP A 137 15.99 -7.99 6.31
C TRP A 137 16.15 -6.79 5.37
N ILE A 138 15.73 -6.91 4.12
CA ILE A 138 15.89 -5.89 3.08
C ILE A 138 14.54 -5.28 2.79
N GLY A 139 14.51 -3.96 2.70
CA GLY A 139 13.34 -3.23 2.26
C GLY A 139 13.72 -2.12 1.28
N THR A 140 12.80 -1.80 0.39
CA THR A 140 12.94 -0.71 -0.58
C THR A 140 11.71 0.17 -0.57
N ALA A 141 11.91 1.46 -0.74
CA ALA A 141 10.86 2.42 -1.05
C ALA A 141 11.32 3.27 -2.24
N LEU A 142 10.45 3.45 -3.22
CA LEU A 142 10.72 4.19 -4.46
C LEU A 142 9.55 5.12 -4.76
N SER A 143 9.82 6.41 -4.78
CA SER A 143 8.85 7.40 -5.26
C SER A 143 9.00 7.61 -6.76
N VAL A 144 7.89 7.53 -7.48
CA VAL A 144 7.76 7.78 -8.93
C VAL A 144 6.80 8.95 -9.11
N ASP A 145 7.20 9.96 -9.85
CA ASP A 145 6.36 11.14 -10.10
C ASP A 145 5.18 10.82 -11.06
N GLY A 146 4.24 11.75 -11.17
CA GLY A 146 3.09 11.58 -12.07
C GLY A 146 3.44 11.50 -13.56
N ALA A 147 4.68 11.79 -13.95
CA ALA A 147 5.20 11.57 -15.30
C ALA A 147 5.88 10.19 -15.46
N GLY A 148 5.81 9.34 -14.40
CA GLY A 148 6.42 8.02 -14.39
C GLY A 148 7.94 8.04 -14.23
N ARG A 149 8.50 9.01 -13.51
CA ARG A 149 9.94 9.17 -13.32
C ARG A 149 10.35 9.16 -11.83
N PRO A 150 11.41 8.39 -11.42
CA PRO A 150 12.13 7.41 -12.24
C PRO A 150 11.20 6.28 -12.70
N CYS A 151 11.46 5.72 -13.88
CA CYS A 151 10.62 4.67 -14.42
C CYS A 151 10.83 3.35 -13.65
N TYR A 152 9.76 2.79 -13.09
CA TYR A 152 9.81 1.51 -12.36
C TYR A 152 10.37 0.38 -13.25
N ARG A 153 9.94 0.32 -14.52
CA ARG A 153 10.42 -0.66 -15.51
C ARG A 153 11.88 -0.48 -15.89
N CYS A 154 12.47 0.72 -15.72
CA CYS A 154 13.90 0.93 -15.95
C CYS A 154 14.76 0.38 -14.81
N LEU A 155 14.18 0.23 -13.60
CA LEU A 155 14.86 -0.36 -12.45
C LEU A 155 14.67 -1.88 -12.38
N PHE A 156 13.50 -2.36 -12.80
CA PHE A 156 13.12 -3.76 -12.79
C PHE A 156 12.69 -4.13 -14.23
N GLU A 157 13.61 -4.66 -15.00
CA GLU A 157 13.47 -4.83 -16.46
C GLU A 157 12.31 -5.74 -16.85
N ASP A 158 11.98 -6.74 -16.03
CA ASP A 158 10.91 -7.70 -16.33
C ASP A 158 10.20 -8.22 -15.06
N VAL A 159 8.95 -8.65 -15.26
CA VAL A 159 8.24 -9.44 -14.26
C VAL A 159 8.88 -10.82 -14.22
N LEU A 160 9.52 -11.17 -13.11
CA LEU A 160 10.04 -12.52 -12.94
C LEU A 160 8.89 -13.54 -13.05
N PRO A 161 9.10 -14.68 -13.71
CA PRO A 161 8.13 -15.75 -13.76
C PRO A 161 7.65 -16.14 -12.36
N GLU A 162 6.40 -16.54 -12.22
CA GLU A 162 5.84 -17.02 -10.97
C GLU A 162 6.68 -18.20 -10.45
N GLY A 163 7.28 -18.07 -9.27
CA GLY A 163 8.18 -19.07 -8.68
C GLY A 163 9.68 -18.75 -8.76
N ASP A 164 10.12 -17.84 -9.64
CA ASP A 164 11.55 -17.50 -9.75
C ASP A 164 12.02 -16.46 -8.71
N ALA A 165 11.08 -15.73 -8.08
CA ALA A 165 11.37 -14.89 -6.94
C ALA A 165 10.54 -15.35 -5.74
N PRO A 166 11.17 -15.67 -4.60
CA PRO A 166 10.43 -16.01 -3.40
C PRO A 166 9.57 -14.81 -2.98
N ASN A 167 8.28 -15.03 -2.85
CA ASN A 167 7.37 -14.02 -2.29
C ASN A 167 7.61 -13.84 -0.79
N CYS A 168 7.03 -12.80 -0.19
CA CYS A 168 7.19 -12.51 1.25
C CYS A 168 6.70 -13.66 2.14
N ALA A 169 5.76 -14.50 1.68
CA ALA A 169 5.26 -15.63 2.44
C ALA A 169 6.28 -16.78 2.47
N GLU A 170 6.99 -17.02 1.37
CA GLU A 170 8.00 -18.07 1.24
C GLU A 170 9.35 -17.68 1.85
N ALA A 171 9.80 -16.44 1.59
CA ALA A 171 11.09 -15.95 2.07
C ALA A 171 11.04 -15.51 3.54
N GLY A 172 9.88 -15.21 4.07
CA GLY A 172 9.68 -14.54 5.34
C GLY A 172 10.05 -13.06 5.32
N VAL A 173 9.59 -12.32 6.31
CA VAL A 173 9.92 -10.90 6.47
C VAL A 173 9.95 -10.53 7.96
N MET A 174 10.89 -9.67 8.34
CA MET A 174 10.97 -9.14 9.69
C MET A 174 9.99 -7.97 9.88
N GLY A 175 9.10 -8.08 10.87
CA GLY A 175 8.12 -7.04 11.18
C GLY A 175 8.70 -5.63 11.34
N PRO A 176 9.79 -5.43 12.09
CA PRO A 176 10.45 -4.13 12.20
C PRO A 176 10.92 -3.53 10.86
N VAL A 177 11.43 -4.36 9.94
CA VAL A 177 11.83 -3.91 8.60
C VAL A 177 10.61 -3.41 7.83
N VAL A 178 9.51 -4.14 7.88
CA VAL A 178 8.24 -3.73 7.27
C VAL A 178 7.76 -2.39 7.81
N GLY A 179 7.83 -2.19 9.14
CA GLY A 179 7.45 -0.94 9.79
C GLY A 179 8.27 0.26 9.33
N VAL A 180 9.61 0.10 9.25
CA VAL A 180 10.52 1.17 8.78
C VAL A 180 10.27 1.52 7.32
N VAL A 181 10.13 0.51 6.47
CA VAL A 181 9.88 0.71 5.03
C VAL A 181 8.52 1.38 4.79
N ALA A 182 7.49 0.94 5.52
CA ALA A 182 6.16 1.54 5.41
C ALA A 182 6.12 3.00 5.89
N ALA A 183 6.85 3.33 6.95
CA ALA A 183 7.00 4.71 7.40
C ALA A 183 7.70 5.57 6.35
N ALA A 184 8.80 5.08 5.77
CA ALA A 184 9.49 5.76 4.68
C ALA A 184 8.60 5.91 3.44
N GLN A 185 7.80 4.89 3.09
CA GLN A 185 6.83 4.96 1.99
C GLN A 185 5.81 6.09 2.22
N ALA A 186 5.25 6.17 3.43
CA ALA A 186 4.29 7.21 3.77
C ALA A 186 4.93 8.61 3.77
N ASP A 187 6.15 8.76 4.28
CA ASP A 187 6.89 10.03 4.27
C ASP A 187 7.20 10.51 2.85
N LEU A 188 7.58 9.61 1.95
CA LEU A 188 7.79 9.92 0.53
C LEU A 188 6.51 10.35 -0.21
N ALA A 189 5.34 10.01 0.30
CA ALA A 189 4.06 10.39 -0.28
C ALA A 189 3.56 11.76 0.21
N LEU A 190 4.09 12.24 1.36
CA LEU A 190 3.66 13.47 2.06
C LEU A 190 4.49 14.69 1.70
#